data_7b9b7488d9d95a6a5525abdc186e5a0d
#
_entry.id   7b9b7488d9d95a6a5525abdc186e5a0d
#
_cell.length_a   1.000
_cell.length_b   1.000
_cell.length_c   1.000
_cell.angle_alpha   90.00
_cell.angle_beta   90.00
_cell.angle_gamma   90.00
#
_symmetry.space_group_name_H-M   'P 1'
#
loop_
_entity.id
_entity.type
_entity.pdbx_description
1 polymer ?
#
loop_
_entity_poly.entity_id
_entity_poly.type
_entity_poly.pdbx_seq_one_letter_code
_entity_poly.pdbx_strand_id
1 'polypeptide(L)' 'MTVPVLLFASYADAFGARRLDVPISAPCAVTDLVAAMRGLPGGDRLPPKPLVAVNHAFADYTQLISSHDEIALIPPVAGG' A
#
# COMPACT_ATOMS: atom_id res chain seq x y z
N MET A 1 -1.36 -15.41 -6.33
CA MET A 1 -0.16 -14.66 -5.96
C MET A 1 -0.52 -13.44 -5.14
N THR A 2 0.43 -12.92 -4.38
CA THR A 2 0.20 -11.74 -3.54
C THR A 2 1.37 -10.77 -3.70
N VAL A 3 1.10 -9.51 -3.35
CA VAL A 3 2.13 -8.48 -3.22
C VAL A 3 2.19 -8.07 -1.76
N PRO A 4 3.32 -8.28 -1.07
CA PRO A 4 3.44 -7.87 0.32
C PRO A 4 3.60 -6.36 0.43
N VAL A 5 2.86 -5.76 1.36
CA VAL A 5 2.88 -4.33 1.62
C VAL A 5 3.14 -4.09 3.10
N LEU A 6 4.11 -3.25 3.41
CA LEU A 6 4.39 -2.84 4.78
C LEU A 6 3.44 -1.70 5.18
N LEU A 7 2.95 -1.77 6.40
CA LEU A 7 2.01 -0.80 6.94
C LEU A 7 2.58 -0.17 8.20
N PHE A 8 2.31 1.11 8.38
CA PHE A 8 2.82 1.87 9.51
C PHE A 8 1.70 2.64 10.20
N ALA A 9 1.88 2.86 11.51
CA ALA A 9 1.04 3.74 12.33
C ALA A 9 -0.45 3.47 12.10
N SER A 10 -1.22 4.49 11.72
CA SER A 10 -2.68 4.38 11.57
C SER A 10 -3.09 3.35 10.51
N TYR A 11 -2.28 3.11 9.49
CA TYR A 11 -2.61 2.10 8.49
C TYR A 11 -2.40 0.68 9.04
N ALA A 12 -1.38 0.48 9.86
CA ALA A 12 -1.21 -0.80 10.55
C ALA A 12 -2.39 -1.08 11.48
N ASP A 13 -2.87 -0.06 12.17
CA ASP A 13 -4.04 -0.19 13.03
C ASP A 13 -5.30 -0.50 12.22
N ALA A 14 -5.47 0.16 11.08
CA ALA A 14 -6.65 -0.03 10.23
C ALA A 14 -6.77 -1.46 9.73
N PHE A 15 -5.66 -2.06 9.31
CA PHE A 15 -5.66 -3.43 8.78
C PHE A 15 -5.38 -4.48 9.85
N GLY A 16 -4.98 -4.07 11.04
CA GLY A 16 -4.66 -5.00 12.12
C GLY A 16 -3.36 -5.77 11.91
N ALA A 17 -2.44 -5.24 11.10
CA ALA A 17 -1.19 -5.91 10.80
C ALA A 17 -0.16 -4.91 10.31
N ARG A 18 1.11 -5.23 10.51
CA ARG A 18 2.22 -4.41 10.00
C ARG A 18 2.62 -4.80 8.58
N ARG A 19 2.16 -5.93 8.13
CA ARG A 19 2.40 -6.43 6.77
C ARG A 19 1.12 -7.05 6.27
N LEU A 20 0.79 -6.75 5.03
CA LEU A 20 -0.41 -7.26 4.39
C LEU A 20 -0.02 -7.88 3.06
N ASP A 21 -0.44 -9.12 2.83
CA ASP A 21 -0.26 -9.77 1.54
C ASP A 21 -1.49 -9.49 0.70
N VAL A 22 -1.35 -8.56 -0.24
CA VAL A 22 -2.47 -8.10 -1.07
C VAL A 22 -2.69 -9.07 -2.21
N PRO A 23 -3.92 -9.58 -2.41
CA PRO A 23 -4.20 -10.59 -3.44
C PRO A 23 -4.24 -9.98 -4.84
N ILE A 24 -3.09 -9.60 -5.34
CA ILE A 24 -2.91 -9.05 -6.69
C ILE A 24 -1.58 -9.57 -7.22
N SER A 25 -1.50 -9.76 -8.51
CA SER A 25 -0.29 -10.28 -9.16
C SER A 25 0.57 -9.15 -9.70
N ALA A 26 1.87 -9.20 -9.42
CA ALA A 26 2.84 -8.32 -10.07
C ALA A 26 3.22 -8.90 -11.45
N PRO A 27 3.55 -8.07 -12.44
CA PRO A 27 3.57 -6.61 -12.36
C PRO A 27 2.16 -6.01 -12.36
N CYS A 28 2.02 -4.91 -11.61
CA CYS A 28 0.77 -4.15 -11.56
C CYS A 28 1.10 -2.69 -11.27
N ALA A 29 0.19 -1.79 -11.57
CA ALA A 29 0.39 -0.39 -11.24
C ALA A 29 0.08 -0.13 -9.76
N VAL A 30 0.68 0.91 -9.20
CA VAL A 30 0.38 1.34 -7.83
C VAL A 30 -1.13 1.57 -7.65
N THR A 31 -1.79 2.15 -8.65
CA THR A 31 -3.24 2.37 -8.59
C THR A 31 -4.01 1.06 -8.43
N ASP A 32 -3.58 -0.01 -9.09
CA ASP A 32 -4.23 -1.32 -8.98
C ASP A 32 -4.02 -1.93 -7.59
N LEU A 33 -2.83 -1.77 -7.04
CA LEU A 33 -2.52 -2.24 -5.70
C LEU A 33 -3.40 -1.56 -4.65
N VAL A 34 -3.50 -0.23 -4.72
CA VAL A 34 -4.32 0.53 -3.77
C VAL A 34 -5.80 0.16 -3.91
N ALA A 35 -6.27 -0.03 -5.14
CA ALA A 35 -7.65 -0.45 -5.37
C ALA A 35 -7.94 -1.82 -4.74
N ALA A 36 -7.00 -2.76 -4.86
CA ALA A 36 -7.13 -4.07 -4.24
C ALA A 36 -7.15 -3.96 -2.72
N MET A 37 -6.32 -3.09 -2.14
CA MET A 37 -6.29 -2.88 -0.69
C MET A 37 -7.59 -2.28 -0.16
N ARG A 38 -8.25 -1.42 -0.92
CA ARG A 38 -9.53 -0.84 -0.50
C ARG A 38 -10.63 -1.88 -0.33
N GLY A 39 -10.54 -2.98 -1.05
CA GLY A 39 -11.50 -4.06 -0.95
C GLY A 39 -11.26 -5.00 0.22
N LEU A 40 -10.17 -4.85 0.94
CA LEU A 40 -9.83 -5.70 2.08
C LEU A 40 -10.38 -5.11 3.38
N PRO A 41 -10.58 -5.94 4.43
CA PRO A 41 -10.99 -5.43 5.74
C PRO A 41 -10.04 -4.35 6.23
N GLY A 42 -10.56 -3.18 6.56
CA GLY A 42 -9.78 -2.01 6.97
C GLY A 42 -9.43 -1.07 5.82
N GLY A 43 -9.62 -1.50 4.58
CA GLY A 43 -9.28 -0.68 3.41
C GLY A 43 -10.16 0.55 3.25
N ASP A 44 -11.35 0.56 3.82
CA ASP A 44 -12.24 1.71 3.79
C ASP A 44 -11.70 2.90 4.59
N ARG A 45 -10.69 2.68 5.43
CA ARG A 45 -10.05 3.75 6.20
C ARG A 45 -8.97 4.48 5.43
N LEU A 46 -8.59 3.99 4.25
CA LEU A 46 -7.59 4.64 3.43
C LEU A 46 -8.13 5.93 2.82
N PRO A 47 -7.32 7.01 2.79
CA PRO A 47 -7.72 8.22 2.09
C PRO A 47 -7.78 7.98 0.58
N PRO A 48 -8.30 8.94 -0.20
CA PRO A 48 -8.42 8.75 -1.66
C PRO A 48 -7.08 8.44 -2.35
N LYS A 49 -5.99 9.04 -1.90
CA LYS A 49 -4.66 8.80 -2.49
C LYS A 49 -3.61 8.66 -1.38
N PRO A 50 -3.53 7.49 -0.73
CA PRO A 50 -2.49 7.29 0.26
C PRO A 50 -1.10 7.33 -0.38
N LEU A 51 -0.11 7.78 0.37
CA LEU A 51 1.26 7.80 -0.11
C LEU A 51 1.79 6.37 -0.18
N VAL A 52 2.39 6.04 -1.31
CA VAL A 52 2.99 4.71 -1.53
C VAL A 52 4.47 4.90 -1.80
N ALA A 53 5.29 4.15 -1.08
CA ALA A 53 6.72 4.10 -1.32
C ALA A 53 7.06 2.76 -1.97
N VAL A 54 7.88 2.82 -3.01
CA VAL A 54 8.42 1.65 -3.70
C VAL A 54 9.93 1.72 -3.57
N ASN A 55 10.51 0.73 -2.90
CA ASN A 55 11.95 0.69 -2.63
C ASN A 55 12.45 1.98 -1.98
N HIS A 56 11.73 2.45 -0.97
CA HIS A 56 12.07 3.62 -0.15
C HIS A 56 11.94 4.97 -0.87
N ALA A 57 11.29 5.01 -2.02
CA ALA A 57 11.02 6.25 -2.75
C ALA A 57 9.54 6.38 -3.03
N PHE A 58 9.00 7.60 -2.86
CA PHE A 58 7.59 7.82 -3.16
C PHE A 58 7.33 7.58 -4.65
N ALA A 59 6.24 6.89 -4.93
CA ALA A 59 5.90 6.45 -6.28
C ALA A 59 4.65 7.16 -6.78
N ASP A 60 4.63 7.42 -8.09
CA ASP A 60 3.41 7.84 -8.76
C ASP A 60 2.44 6.65 -8.87
N TYR A 61 1.16 6.95 -8.96
CA TYR A 61 0.15 5.91 -9.07
C TYR A 61 0.20 5.14 -10.39
N THR A 62 0.87 5.69 -11.40
CA THR A 62 1.09 5.01 -12.67
C THR A 62 2.33 4.12 -12.68
N GLN A 63 3.16 4.20 -11.63
CA GLN A 63 4.37 3.39 -11.58
C GLN A 63 4.04 1.92 -11.48
N LEU A 64 4.77 1.08 -12.24
CA LEU A 64 4.61 -0.36 -12.18
C LEU A 64 5.41 -0.93 -11.01
N ILE A 65 4.83 -1.93 -10.38
CA ILE A 65 5.42 -2.67 -9.25
C ILE A 65 5.80 -4.04 -9.75
N SER A 66 7.03 -4.47 -9.46
CA SER A 66 7.48 -5.82 -9.75
C SER A 66 7.43 -6.69 -8.49
N SER A 67 7.56 -8.00 -8.67
CA SER A 67 7.49 -8.95 -7.55
C SER A 67 8.62 -8.81 -6.53
N HIS A 68 9.69 -8.10 -6.89
CA HIS A 68 10.85 -7.93 -6.00
C HIS A 68 10.87 -6.57 -5.31
N ASP A 69 9.89 -5.72 -5.57
CA ASP A 69 9.86 -4.38 -4.97
C ASP A 69 9.39 -4.44 -3.53
N GLU A 70 9.97 -3.60 -2.69
CA GLU A 70 9.50 -3.38 -1.32
C GLU A 70 8.48 -2.25 -1.35
N ILE A 71 7.25 -2.55 -0.96
CA ILE A 71 6.13 -1.63 -1.03
C ILE A 71 5.72 -1.25 0.38
N ALA A 72 5.48 0.04 0.62
CA ALA A 72 5.00 0.52 1.90
C ALA A 72 3.94 1.60 1.71
N LEU A 73 2.91 1.58 2.54
CA LEU A 73 1.95 2.67 2.63
C LEU A 73 2.34 3.57 3.79
N ILE A 74 2.51 4.85 3.50
CA ILE A 74 3.01 5.83 4.46
C ILE A 74 1.87 6.77 4.84
N PRO A 75 1.38 6.74 6.08
CA PRO A 75 0.35 7.69 6.50
C PRO A 75 0.91 9.09 6.61
N PRO A 76 0.06 10.12 6.50
CA PRO A 76 0.52 11.49 6.65
C PRO A 76 1.04 11.72 8.07
N VAL A 77 2.07 12.56 8.18
CA VAL A 77 2.67 12.88 9.47
C VAL A 77 1.76 13.91 10.17
N ALA A 78 1.26 13.54 11.34
CA ALA A 78 0.40 14.42 12.11
C ALA A 78 1.20 15.62 12.64
N GLY A 79 0.63 16.82 12.53
CA GLY A 79 1.24 18.02 13.02
C GLY A 79 2.49 18.45 12.26
N GLY A 80 2.74 17.78 11.15
CA GLY A 80 3.93 17.99 10.33
C GLY A 80 3.94 19.32 9.70
#